data_174cefa247ecada6182ebeec3afed26f
#
_entry.id   174cefa247ecada6182ebeec3afed26f
#
_cell.length_a   1.000
_cell.length_b   1.000
_cell.length_c   1.000
_cell.angle_alpha   90.00
_cell.angle_beta   90.00
_cell.angle_gamma   90.00
#
_symmetry.space_group_name_H-M   'P 1'
#
loop_
_entity.id
_entity.type
_entity.pdbx_description
1 polymer ?
#
loop_
_entity_poly.entity_id
_entity_poly.type
_entity_poly.pdbx_seq_one_letter_code
_entity_poly.pdbx_strand_id
1 'polypeptide(L)' 'MAFYVLILKEKEDETGVTYRFGSHEDRLGSLWIDKLSGEIKELQETPEQNSQAFFQRAAVKVWQNWKKGAFPEKTSWAS' A
#
# COMPACT_ATOMS: atom_id res chain seq x y z
N MET A 1 18.05 9.63 7.26
CA MET A 1 17.00 10.34 6.52
C MET A 1 15.69 9.58 6.64
N ALA A 2 14.61 10.26 6.98
CA ALA A 2 13.31 9.62 7.13
C ALA A 2 12.73 9.27 5.75
N PHE A 3 12.11 8.12 5.66
CA PHE A 3 11.39 7.69 4.47
C PHE A 3 9.94 7.47 4.86
N TYR A 4 9.03 8.13 4.17
CA TYR A 4 7.62 8.11 4.52
C TYR A 4 6.79 7.66 3.33
N VAL A 5 5.87 6.73 3.58
CA VAL A 5 4.94 6.26 2.55
C VAL A 5 3.52 6.41 3.10
N LEU A 6 2.74 7.24 2.45
CA LEU A 6 1.32 7.40 2.73
C LEU A 6 0.57 6.24 2.08
N ILE A 7 -0.38 5.64 2.79
CA ILE A 7 -1.15 4.50 2.28
C ILE A 7 -2.62 4.76 2.56
N LEU A 8 -3.42 4.82 1.49
CA LEU A 8 -4.83 5.15 1.57
C LEU A 8 -5.67 4.06 0.91
N LYS A 9 -6.68 3.56 1.62
CA LYS A 9 -7.58 2.57 1.02
C LYS A 9 -8.42 3.25 -0.06
N GLU A 10 -8.42 2.65 -1.25
CA GLU A 10 -9.25 3.14 -2.35
C GLU A 10 -10.58 2.42 -2.39
N LYS A 11 -10.56 1.09 -2.29
CA LYS A 11 -11.78 0.29 -2.28
C LYS A 11 -11.50 -1.06 -1.63
N GLU A 12 -12.57 -1.69 -1.20
CA GLU A 12 -12.49 -2.99 -0.56
C GLU A 12 -13.72 -3.81 -0.95
N ASP A 13 -13.50 -5.09 -1.27
CA ASP A 13 -14.59 -6.03 -1.51
C ASP A 13 -14.27 -7.34 -0.83
N GLU A 14 -15.07 -8.39 -1.14
CA GLU A 14 -14.92 -9.69 -0.47
C GLU A 14 -13.60 -10.37 -0.81
N THR A 15 -13.02 -10.08 -1.98
CA THR A 15 -11.82 -10.77 -2.45
C THR A 15 -10.53 -10.04 -2.08
N GLY A 16 -10.57 -8.73 -1.97
CA GLY A 16 -9.34 -8.00 -1.70
C GLY A 16 -9.54 -6.53 -1.46
N VAL A 17 -8.42 -5.83 -1.29
CA VAL A 17 -8.42 -4.41 -0.99
C VAL A 17 -7.43 -3.72 -1.91
N THR A 18 -7.85 -2.59 -2.47
CA THR A 18 -6.97 -1.75 -3.28
C THR A 18 -6.53 -0.56 -2.45
N TYR A 19 -5.23 -0.37 -2.36
CA TYR A 19 -4.62 0.74 -1.64
C TYR A 19 -3.85 1.63 -2.61
N ARG A 20 -3.90 2.93 -2.36
CA ARG A 20 -3.04 3.88 -3.05
C ARG A 20 -1.91 4.26 -2.11
N PHE A 21 -0.71 4.42 -2.66
CA PHE A 21 0.47 4.66 -1.82
C PHE A 21 1.44 5.61 -2.52
N GLY A 22 2.17 6.38 -1.73
CA GLY A 22 3.16 7.29 -2.29
C GLY A 22 3.67 8.29 -1.29
N SER A 23 4.39 9.29 -1.80
CA SER A 23 4.97 10.32 -0.95
C SER A 23 3.96 11.39 -0.54
N HIS A 24 2.99 11.67 -1.41
CA HIS A 24 1.97 12.70 -1.20
C HIS A 24 0.65 12.22 -1.78
N GLU A 25 -0.44 12.87 -1.37
CA GLU A 25 -1.77 12.51 -1.84
C GLU A 25 -1.95 12.67 -3.35
N ASP A 26 -1.16 13.52 -3.99
CA ASP A 26 -1.26 13.77 -5.41
C ASP A 26 -0.20 13.02 -6.23
N ARG A 27 0.57 12.13 -5.60
CA ARG A 27 1.64 11.37 -6.28
C ARG A 27 1.57 9.91 -5.84
N LEU A 28 0.48 9.25 -6.21
CA LEU A 28 0.20 7.91 -5.71
C LEU A 28 0.25 6.86 -6.81
N GLY A 29 0.78 5.70 -6.47
CA GLY A 29 0.57 4.48 -7.20
C GLY A 29 -0.54 3.69 -6.54
N SER A 30 -0.72 2.43 -6.94
CA SER A 30 -1.72 1.58 -6.32
C SER A 30 -1.28 0.13 -6.27
N LEU A 31 -1.81 -0.58 -5.29
CA LEU A 31 -1.59 -2.01 -5.13
C LEU A 31 -2.88 -2.68 -4.71
N TRP A 32 -2.93 -4.00 -4.87
CA TRP A 32 -4.08 -4.81 -4.47
C TRP A 32 -3.57 -5.95 -3.61
N ILE A 33 -4.28 -6.25 -2.53
CA ILE A 33 -3.95 -7.40 -1.68
C ILE A 33 -5.13 -8.35 -1.63
N ASP A 34 -4.85 -9.65 -1.81
CA ASP A 34 -5.84 -10.71 -1.71
C ASP A 34 -6.11 -10.98 -0.23
N LYS A 35 -7.38 -10.90 0.17
CA LYS A 35 -7.75 -11.08 1.57
C LYS A 35 -7.49 -12.50 2.07
N LEU A 36 -7.56 -13.47 1.17
CA LEU A 36 -7.42 -14.86 1.56
C LEU A 36 -5.96 -15.29 1.65
N SER A 37 -5.16 -14.97 0.65
CA SER A 37 -3.78 -15.44 0.56
C SER A 37 -2.74 -14.43 1.05
N GLY A 38 -3.10 -13.15 1.07
CA GLY A 38 -2.14 -12.10 1.38
C GLY A 38 -1.25 -11.72 0.22
N GLU A 39 -1.51 -12.28 -0.96
CA GLU A 39 -0.74 -11.93 -2.15
C GLU A 39 -0.96 -10.49 -2.53
N ILE A 40 0.13 -9.78 -2.89
CA ILE A 40 0.07 -8.37 -3.24
C ILE A 40 0.52 -8.19 -4.67
N LYS A 41 -0.24 -7.38 -5.42
CA LYS A 41 0.07 -7.05 -6.81
C LYS A 41 0.16 -5.54 -6.94
N GLU A 42 1.21 -5.07 -7.60
CA GLU A 42 1.30 -3.66 -7.94
C GLU A 42 0.44 -3.39 -9.16
N LEU A 43 -0.48 -2.43 -9.04
CA LEU A 43 -1.37 -2.07 -10.14
C LEU A 43 -0.86 -0.87 -10.91
N GLN A 44 -0.28 0.10 -10.20
CA GLN A 44 0.25 1.32 -10.81
C GLN A 44 1.44 1.80 -9.99
N GLU A 45 2.53 2.15 -10.67
CA GLU A 45 3.71 2.68 -10.00
C GLU A 45 3.47 4.13 -9.57
N THR A 46 4.18 4.55 -8.51
CA THR A 46 4.20 5.96 -8.15
C THR A 46 4.98 6.73 -9.20
N PRO A 47 4.72 8.03 -9.36
CA PRO A 47 5.50 8.86 -10.31
C PRO A 47 6.84 9.31 -9.72
N GLU A 48 7.45 8.48 -8.89
CA GLU A 48 8.74 8.75 -8.28
C GLU A 48 9.83 7.95 -8.96
N GLN A 49 11.08 8.45 -8.93
CA GLN A 49 12.20 7.72 -9.50
C GLN A 49 12.45 6.41 -8.76
N ASN A 50 12.20 6.40 -7.46
CA ASN A 50 12.40 5.22 -6.64
C ASN A 50 11.06 4.54 -6.31
N SER A 51 10.21 4.38 -7.32
CA SER A 51 8.88 3.81 -7.15
C SER A 51 8.92 2.42 -6.52
N GLN A 52 9.93 1.62 -6.82
CA GLN A 52 10.09 0.29 -6.24
C GLN A 52 10.22 0.35 -4.72
N ALA A 53 10.97 1.32 -4.21
CA ALA A 53 11.13 1.47 -2.77
C ALA A 53 9.80 1.82 -2.10
N PHE A 54 9.01 2.70 -2.72
CA PHE A 54 7.68 3.03 -2.20
C PHE A 54 6.77 1.82 -2.18
N PHE A 55 6.75 1.06 -3.27
CA PHE A 55 5.92 -0.13 -3.35
C PHE A 55 6.32 -1.16 -2.30
N GLN A 56 7.61 -1.43 -2.15
CA GLN A 56 8.08 -2.44 -1.19
C GLN A 56 7.67 -2.10 0.23
N ARG A 57 7.80 -0.84 0.61
CA ARG A 57 7.45 -0.42 1.97
C ARG A 57 5.95 -0.41 2.19
N ALA A 58 5.19 0.02 1.19
CA ALA A 58 3.74 -0.03 1.26
C ALA A 58 3.26 -1.48 1.37
N ALA A 59 3.84 -2.37 0.58
CA ALA A 59 3.49 -3.79 0.60
C ALA A 59 3.76 -4.40 1.97
N VAL A 60 4.90 -4.08 2.58
CA VAL A 60 5.22 -4.60 3.91
C VAL A 60 4.18 -4.16 4.93
N LYS A 61 3.80 -2.88 4.91
CA LYS A 61 2.83 -2.36 5.88
C LYS A 61 1.45 -2.97 5.67
N VAL A 62 1.00 -3.06 4.42
CA VAL A 62 -0.29 -3.66 4.10
C VAL A 62 -0.31 -5.13 4.51
N TRP A 63 0.77 -5.85 4.23
CA TRP A 63 0.89 -7.26 4.60
C TRP A 63 0.87 -7.46 6.10
N GLN A 64 1.56 -6.60 6.85
CA GLN A 64 1.55 -6.67 8.31
C GLN A 64 0.14 -6.48 8.86
N ASN A 65 -0.60 -5.53 8.29
CA ASN A 65 -1.99 -5.33 8.70
C ASN A 65 -2.87 -6.51 8.33
N TRP A 66 -2.65 -7.09 7.15
CA TRP A 66 -3.40 -8.27 6.71
C TRP A 66 -3.22 -9.42 7.69
N LYS A 67 -2.02 -9.64 8.18
CA LYS A 67 -1.76 -10.70 9.15
C LYS A 67 -2.53 -10.51 10.44
N LYS A 68 -2.85 -9.27 10.78
CA LYS A 68 -3.64 -8.94 11.96
C LYS A 68 -5.13 -8.92 11.67
N GLY A 69 -5.52 -9.16 10.42
CA GLY A 69 -6.91 -9.07 9.99
C GLY A 69 -7.43 -7.67 9.88
N ALA A 70 -6.55 -6.68 9.70
CA ALA A 70 -6.92 -5.27 9.67
C ALA A 70 -6.71 -4.69 8.28
N PHE A 71 -7.67 -3.87 7.84
CA PHE A 71 -7.58 -3.14 6.58
C PHE A 71 -7.96 -1.69 6.83
N PRO A 72 -7.06 -0.92 7.46
CA PRO A 72 -7.38 0.47 7.81
C PRO A 72 -7.56 1.33 6.57
N GLU A 73 -8.39 2.35 6.69
CA GLU A 73 -8.61 3.27 5.57
C GLU A 73 -7.41 4.15 5.30
N LYS A 74 -6.61 4.42 6.34
CA LYS A 74 -5.41 5.23 6.20
C LYS A 74 -4.34 4.68 7.12
N THR A 75 -3.14 4.52 6.58
CA THR A 75 -1.99 4.12 7.37
C THR A 75 -0.75 4.68 6.70
N SER A 76 0.41 4.35 7.25
CA SER A 76 1.67 4.83 6.68
C SER A 76 2.80 3.90 7.10
N TRP A 77 3.88 3.98 6.33
CA TRP A 77 5.15 3.37 6.69
C TRP A 77 6.15 4.49 6.87
N ALA A 78 6.86 4.47 7.99
CA ALA A 78 7.84 5.51 8.29
C ALA A 78 9.06 4.89 8.96
N SER A 79 10.21 5.47 8.70
CA SER A 79 11.45 5.03 9.32
C SER A 79 12.20 6.20 9.94
#